data_e40284c96757fa8b3e5cb091b31eb007
#
_entry.id   e40284c96757fa8b3e5cb091b31eb007
#
_cell.length_a   1.000
_cell.length_b   1.000
_cell.length_c   1.000
_cell.angle_alpha   90.00
_cell.angle_beta   90.00
_cell.angle_gamma   90.00
#
_symmetry.space_group_name_H-M   'P 1'
#
loop_
_entity.id
_entity.type
_entity.pdbx_description
1 polymer ?
#
loop_
_entity_poly.entity_id
_entity_poly.type
_entity_poly.pdbx_seq_one_letter_code
_entity_poly.pdbx_strand_id
1 'polypeptide(L)'
;SLNLDRDHAINLGLPGLMSPDMVDMVQNSAMPKMNQASGSYYVYPEYQEYLRKADIISIQIGSNDALVPCIVGLGEATNWKSEQLAGLMVSGALRDFNFQKLGLFLEALNRMTLTFDESRATNRLLFRGMDEICDQAYTNVTNSLPQIVASIRALNPDAKIVLLGYTNPVPLLPAWNRYFSKLNRFAKDLAAQEGLIYVDIPRTQTAADGHPTVKGHKYIAQQILNAIQ
;
A
#
# COMPACT_ATOMS: atom_id res chain seq x y z
N SER A 1 -3.41 20.38 15.92
CA SER A 1 -2.73 20.63 14.63
C SER A 1 -1.28 20.97 14.90
N LEU A 2 -0.33 20.27 14.29
CA LEU A 2 1.10 20.59 14.39
C LEU A 2 1.48 21.86 13.60
N ASN A 3 0.53 22.35 12.79
CA ASN A 3 0.68 23.55 11.96
C ASN A 3 1.92 23.53 11.04
N LEU A 4 2.25 22.34 10.53
CA LEU A 4 3.41 22.12 9.67
C LEU A 4 3.16 22.67 8.26
N ASP A 5 4.16 23.31 7.70
CA ASP A 5 4.23 23.65 6.27
C ASP A 5 4.78 22.47 5.44
N ARG A 6 4.97 22.69 4.14
CA ARG A 6 5.47 21.64 3.22
C ARG A 6 6.93 21.26 3.47
N ASP A 7 7.71 22.15 4.06
CA ASP A 7 9.13 21.90 4.31
C ASP A 7 9.33 21.07 5.57
N HIS A 8 8.30 21.03 6.45
CA HIS A 8 8.28 20.25 7.68
C HIS A 8 7.38 19.01 7.63
N ALA A 9 6.66 18.78 6.53
CA ALA A 9 5.80 17.62 6.33
C ALA A 9 6.03 16.99 4.95
N ILE A 10 6.99 16.08 4.88
CA ILE A 10 7.46 15.48 3.62
C ILE A 10 6.79 14.14 3.38
N ASN A 11 6.22 13.96 2.18
CA ASN A 11 5.66 12.68 1.75
C ASN A 11 6.68 11.93 0.87
N LEU A 12 7.22 10.84 1.41
CA LEU A 12 8.15 9.94 0.73
C LEU A 12 7.47 8.68 0.17
N GLY A 13 6.14 8.61 0.21
CA GLY A 13 5.37 7.49 -0.30
C GLY A 13 5.41 7.41 -1.82
N LEU A 14 5.62 6.19 -2.35
CA LEU A 14 5.61 5.90 -3.77
C LEU A 14 4.42 5.01 -4.13
N PRO A 15 3.69 5.30 -5.22
CA PRO A 15 2.65 4.42 -5.72
C PRO A 15 3.20 3.04 -6.08
N GLY A 16 2.50 1.98 -5.68
CA GLY A 16 2.91 0.61 -5.98
C GLY A 16 4.09 0.08 -5.16
N LEU A 17 4.64 0.86 -4.20
CA LEU A 17 5.77 0.43 -3.39
C LEU A 17 5.42 -0.82 -2.59
N MET A 18 6.24 -1.86 -2.74
CA MET A 18 6.17 -3.09 -1.95
C MET A 18 7.21 -3.07 -0.82
N SER A 19 7.00 -3.90 0.18
CA SER A 19 7.85 -3.89 1.38
C SER A 19 9.32 -4.26 1.12
N PRO A 20 9.69 -5.21 0.22
CA PRO A 20 11.09 -5.45 -0.12
C PRO A 20 11.76 -4.25 -0.80
N ASP A 21 11.03 -3.54 -1.68
CA ASP A 21 11.57 -2.34 -2.33
C ASP A 21 11.82 -1.21 -1.32
N MET A 22 10.97 -1.10 -0.30
CA MET A 22 11.18 -0.11 0.77
C MET A 22 12.44 -0.43 1.59
N VAL A 23 12.82 -1.70 1.76
CA VAL A 23 14.11 -2.06 2.38
C VAL A 23 15.26 -1.46 1.59
N ASP A 24 15.29 -1.67 0.27
CA ASP A 24 16.34 -1.11 -0.60
C ASP A 24 16.35 0.42 -0.59
N MET A 25 15.19 1.06 -0.56
CA MET A 25 15.10 2.52 -0.46
C MET A 25 15.69 3.05 0.84
N VAL A 26 15.35 2.44 1.96
CA VAL A 26 15.85 2.89 3.27
C VAL A 26 17.35 2.63 3.42
N GLN A 27 17.83 1.46 2.95
CA GLN A 27 19.22 1.06 3.10
C GLN A 27 20.16 1.70 2.08
N ASN A 28 19.71 1.85 0.82
CA ASN A 28 20.55 2.18 -0.31
C ASN A 28 20.10 3.43 -1.08
N SER A 29 19.02 4.10 -0.65
CA SER A 29 18.35 5.15 -1.43
C SER A 29 17.96 4.69 -2.86
N ALA A 30 17.78 3.39 -3.06
CA ALA A 30 17.51 2.81 -4.37
C ALA A 30 16.02 2.89 -4.70
N MET A 31 15.70 3.44 -5.87
CA MET A 31 14.31 3.48 -6.36
C MET A 31 13.83 2.08 -6.76
N PRO A 32 12.57 1.74 -6.46
CA PRO A 32 11.98 0.46 -6.85
C PRO A 32 12.05 0.20 -8.35
N LYS A 33 12.26 -1.05 -8.73
CA LYS A 33 12.32 -1.47 -10.15
C LYS A 33 11.04 -1.13 -10.93
N MET A 34 9.88 -1.14 -10.30
CA MET A 34 8.62 -0.73 -10.93
C MET A 34 8.62 0.72 -11.41
N ASN A 35 9.31 1.62 -10.71
CA ASN A 35 9.45 3.01 -11.10
C ASN A 35 10.60 3.22 -12.10
N GLN A 36 11.36 2.16 -12.42
CA GLN A 36 12.43 2.15 -13.42
C GLN A 36 11.94 1.78 -14.82
N ALA A 37 10.65 1.66 -15.07
CA ALA A 37 10.07 1.31 -16.37
C ALA A 37 10.49 2.28 -17.51
N SER A 38 11.08 3.43 -17.17
CA SER A 38 11.72 4.37 -18.10
C SER A 38 13.18 4.00 -18.45
N GLY A 39 13.72 2.90 -17.94
CA GLY A 39 15.10 2.46 -18.19
C GLY A 39 16.19 3.22 -17.43
N SER A 40 15.83 4.18 -16.58
CA SER A 40 16.78 4.91 -15.75
C SER A 40 16.78 4.35 -14.33
N TYR A 41 17.96 3.90 -13.90
CA TYR A 41 18.23 3.60 -12.50
C TYR A 41 18.28 4.92 -11.73
N TYR A 42 17.25 5.21 -10.96
CA TYR A 42 17.19 6.44 -10.17
C TYR A 42 17.54 6.14 -8.72
N VAL A 43 18.59 6.78 -8.23
CA VAL A 43 18.92 6.84 -6.81
C VAL A 43 18.33 8.13 -6.26
N TYR A 44 17.65 8.05 -5.13
CA TYR A 44 17.08 9.21 -4.43
C TYR A 44 17.89 9.47 -3.13
N PRO A 45 19.05 10.13 -3.23
CA PRO A 45 19.97 10.29 -2.09
C PRO A 45 19.33 11.01 -0.92
N GLU A 46 18.45 11.97 -1.21
CA GLU A 46 17.74 12.76 -0.21
C GLU A 46 16.81 11.93 0.67
N TYR A 47 16.42 10.73 0.23
CA TYR A 47 15.51 9.86 0.99
C TYR A 47 16.06 9.58 2.39
N GLN A 48 17.30 9.12 2.49
CA GLN A 48 17.95 8.89 3.79
C GLN A 48 18.20 10.19 4.55
N GLU A 49 18.45 11.31 3.84
CA GLU A 49 18.64 12.60 4.48
C GLU A 49 17.36 13.07 5.20
N TYR A 50 16.19 12.89 4.57
CA TYR A 50 14.92 13.17 5.21
C TYR A 50 14.69 12.29 6.44
N LEU A 51 15.02 10.98 6.34
CA LEU A 51 14.89 10.07 7.48
C LEU A 51 15.78 10.47 8.65
N ARG A 52 17.03 10.93 8.39
CA ARG A 52 17.97 11.36 9.44
C ARG A 52 17.50 12.62 10.19
N LYS A 53 16.72 13.48 9.52
CA LYS A 53 16.27 14.78 10.08
C LYS A 53 14.86 14.73 10.66
N ALA A 54 14.13 13.66 10.47
CA ALA A 54 12.73 13.58 10.86
C ALA A 54 12.56 13.37 12.38
N ASP A 55 11.75 14.18 13.03
CA ASP A 55 11.31 13.94 14.42
C ASP A 55 10.30 12.80 14.50
N ILE A 56 9.47 12.66 13.47
CA ILE A 56 8.40 11.65 13.39
C ILE A 56 8.41 11.01 12.01
N ILE A 57 8.43 9.69 11.98
CA ILE A 57 8.37 8.88 10.74
C ILE A 57 7.15 7.98 10.81
N SER A 58 6.16 8.23 9.96
CA SER A 58 4.98 7.36 9.84
C SER A 58 5.14 6.38 8.69
N ILE A 59 4.88 5.09 8.94
CA ILE A 59 5.04 4.01 7.97
C ILE A 59 3.72 3.30 7.80
N GLN A 60 3.27 3.18 6.55
CA GLN A 60 2.17 2.32 6.15
C GLN A 60 2.59 1.57 4.88
N ILE A 61 2.98 0.30 5.02
CA ILE A 61 3.52 -0.53 3.94
C ILE A 61 2.94 -1.95 4.02
N GLY A 62 2.73 -2.59 2.88
CA GLY A 62 2.29 -3.98 2.79
C GLY A 62 1.03 -4.17 1.94
N SER A 63 0.19 -3.15 1.74
CA SER A 63 -1.00 -3.33 0.90
C SER A 63 -0.64 -3.68 -0.55
N ASN A 64 0.41 -3.08 -1.08
CA ASN A 64 0.88 -3.31 -2.44
C ASN A 64 1.55 -4.68 -2.62
N ASP A 65 2.06 -5.27 -1.54
CA ASP A 65 2.62 -6.64 -1.57
C ASP A 65 1.57 -7.67 -2.02
N ALA A 66 0.29 -7.44 -1.73
CA ALA A 66 -0.82 -8.24 -2.23
C ALA A 66 -1.47 -7.62 -3.49
N LEU A 67 -1.65 -6.30 -3.54
CA LEU A 67 -2.39 -5.63 -4.61
C LEU A 67 -1.68 -5.73 -5.96
N VAL A 68 -0.39 -5.48 -6.01
CA VAL A 68 0.37 -5.48 -7.27
C VAL A 68 0.36 -6.87 -7.91
N PRO A 69 0.73 -7.98 -7.21
CA PRO A 69 0.62 -9.32 -7.77
C PRO A 69 -0.81 -9.71 -8.15
N CYS A 70 -1.83 -9.23 -7.42
CA CYS A 70 -3.22 -9.44 -7.77
C CYS A 70 -3.59 -8.78 -9.11
N ILE A 71 -3.18 -7.52 -9.33
CA ILE A 71 -3.43 -6.79 -10.58
C ILE A 71 -2.71 -7.47 -11.74
N VAL A 72 -1.45 -7.86 -11.57
CA VAL A 72 -0.67 -8.58 -12.59
C VAL A 72 -1.32 -9.93 -12.91
N GLY A 73 -1.64 -10.72 -11.89
CA GLY A 73 -2.30 -12.03 -12.09
C GLY A 73 -3.67 -11.89 -12.77
N LEU A 74 -4.43 -10.83 -12.48
CA LEU A 74 -5.68 -10.54 -13.18
C LEU A 74 -5.41 -10.16 -14.66
N GLY A 75 -4.37 -9.37 -14.91
CA GLY A 75 -3.91 -9.05 -16.26
C GLY A 75 -3.61 -10.31 -17.06
N GLU A 76 -2.78 -11.18 -16.53
CA GLU A 76 -2.41 -12.46 -17.16
C GLU A 76 -3.63 -13.37 -17.37
N ALA A 77 -4.47 -13.55 -16.35
CA ALA A 77 -5.65 -14.39 -16.44
C ALA A 77 -6.67 -13.92 -17.49
N THR A 78 -6.71 -12.62 -17.76
CA THR A 78 -7.62 -12.00 -18.75
C THR A 78 -6.94 -11.67 -20.08
N ASN A 79 -5.69 -12.09 -20.28
CA ASN A 79 -4.87 -11.69 -21.42
C ASN A 79 -4.83 -10.16 -21.59
N TRP A 80 -4.66 -9.43 -20.46
CA TRP A 80 -4.60 -7.96 -20.33
C TRP A 80 -5.89 -7.23 -20.72
N LYS A 81 -7.00 -7.93 -20.96
CA LYS A 81 -8.31 -7.28 -21.18
C LYS A 81 -8.79 -6.48 -19.97
N SER A 82 -8.22 -6.77 -18.78
CA SER A 82 -8.47 -6.03 -17.54
C SER A 82 -7.67 -4.73 -17.41
N GLU A 83 -6.77 -4.41 -18.36
CA GLU A 83 -5.86 -3.25 -18.28
C GLU A 83 -6.63 -1.93 -18.08
N GLN A 84 -7.72 -1.73 -18.83
CA GLN A 84 -8.54 -0.53 -18.69
C GLN A 84 -9.17 -0.41 -17.30
N LEU A 85 -9.65 -1.52 -16.74
CA LEU A 85 -10.20 -1.57 -15.39
C LEU A 85 -9.11 -1.29 -14.34
N ALA A 86 -7.96 -1.92 -14.48
CA ALA A 86 -6.80 -1.69 -13.61
C ALA A 86 -6.35 -0.22 -13.69
N GLY A 87 -6.28 0.36 -14.91
CA GLY A 87 -5.96 1.76 -15.12
C GLY A 87 -6.93 2.71 -14.42
N LEU A 88 -8.22 2.44 -14.44
CA LEU A 88 -9.22 3.23 -13.69
C LEU A 88 -8.99 3.13 -12.16
N MET A 89 -8.61 1.97 -11.66
CA MET A 89 -8.35 1.79 -10.23
C MET A 89 -7.07 2.52 -9.77
N VAL A 90 -5.96 2.39 -10.50
CA VAL A 90 -4.68 2.97 -10.06
C VAL A 90 -4.53 4.45 -10.37
N SER A 91 -5.23 4.97 -11.38
CA SER A 91 -5.17 6.40 -11.77
C SER A 91 -5.84 7.33 -10.77
N GLY A 92 -6.56 6.79 -9.78
CA GLY A 92 -7.40 7.59 -8.88
C GLY A 92 -8.65 8.16 -9.55
N ALA A 93 -8.97 7.71 -10.77
CA ALA A 93 -10.18 8.16 -11.48
C ALA A 93 -11.47 7.84 -10.71
N LEU A 94 -11.44 6.83 -9.83
CA LEU A 94 -12.58 6.41 -9.02
C LEU A 94 -12.61 7.05 -7.62
N ARG A 95 -11.66 7.93 -7.28
CA ARG A 95 -11.60 8.56 -5.94
C ARG A 95 -12.82 9.38 -5.58
N ASP A 96 -13.35 10.13 -6.55
CA ASP A 96 -14.60 10.91 -6.40
C ASP A 96 -15.71 10.23 -7.17
N PHE A 97 -16.17 9.09 -6.69
CA PHE A 97 -17.13 8.24 -7.38
C PHE A 97 -18.47 8.96 -7.57
N ASN A 98 -18.93 9.05 -8.82
CA ASN A 98 -20.22 9.59 -9.22
C ASN A 98 -20.84 8.75 -10.34
N PHE A 99 -22.05 9.09 -10.79
CA PHE A 99 -22.75 8.35 -11.84
C PHE A 99 -21.97 8.27 -13.16
N GLN A 100 -21.21 9.31 -13.52
CA GLN A 100 -20.40 9.31 -14.73
C GLN A 100 -19.24 8.31 -14.62
N LYS A 101 -18.59 8.26 -13.46
CA LYS A 101 -17.50 7.31 -13.18
C LYS A 101 -18.01 5.88 -13.04
N LEU A 102 -19.23 5.70 -12.52
CA LEU A 102 -19.89 4.39 -12.57
C LEU A 102 -20.08 3.93 -14.02
N GLY A 103 -20.47 4.83 -14.91
CA GLY A 103 -20.56 4.53 -16.34
C GLY A 103 -19.24 4.06 -16.94
N LEU A 104 -18.13 4.76 -16.67
CA LEU A 104 -16.79 4.36 -17.11
C LEU A 104 -16.37 2.99 -16.55
N PHE A 105 -16.67 2.72 -15.29
CA PHE A 105 -16.38 1.43 -14.65
C PHE A 105 -17.18 0.30 -15.30
N LEU A 106 -18.49 0.49 -15.50
CA LEU A 106 -19.35 -0.49 -16.17
C LEU A 106 -18.94 -0.71 -17.63
N GLU A 107 -18.53 0.34 -18.32
CA GLU A 107 -18.01 0.25 -19.69
C GLU A 107 -16.71 -0.57 -19.74
N ALA A 108 -15.78 -0.34 -18.82
CA ALA A 108 -14.54 -1.11 -18.73
C ALA A 108 -14.83 -2.60 -18.43
N LEU A 109 -15.78 -2.89 -17.53
CA LEU A 109 -16.25 -4.25 -17.28
C LEU A 109 -16.90 -4.89 -18.52
N ASN A 110 -17.75 -4.15 -19.21
CA ASN A 110 -18.46 -4.66 -20.39
C ASN A 110 -17.53 -4.91 -21.59
N ARG A 111 -16.48 -4.12 -21.73
CA ARG A 111 -15.43 -4.34 -22.75
C ARG A 111 -14.56 -5.55 -22.44
N MET A 112 -14.54 -6.00 -21.20
CA MET A 112 -13.79 -7.18 -20.77
C MET A 112 -14.53 -8.48 -21.09
N THR A 113 -14.76 -8.73 -22.41
CA THR A 113 -15.37 -9.99 -22.88
C THR A 113 -14.34 -11.11 -22.74
N LEU A 114 -14.52 -11.96 -21.75
CA LEU A 114 -13.63 -13.09 -21.47
C LEU A 114 -14.05 -14.32 -22.27
N THR A 115 -13.06 -15.03 -22.82
CA THR A 115 -13.26 -16.38 -23.32
C THR A 115 -13.52 -17.37 -22.19
N PHE A 116 -13.90 -18.60 -22.51
CA PHE A 116 -14.10 -19.64 -21.50
C PHE A 116 -12.82 -19.91 -20.68
N ASP A 117 -11.66 -19.97 -21.34
CA ASP A 117 -10.38 -20.22 -20.68
C ASP A 117 -9.96 -19.03 -19.80
N GLU A 118 -10.13 -17.79 -20.26
CA GLU A 118 -9.87 -16.57 -19.46
C GLU A 118 -10.80 -16.50 -18.25
N SER A 119 -12.08 -16.82 -18.39
CA SER A 119 -13.03 -16.90 -17.28
C SER A 119 -12.62 -17.96 -16.27
N ARG A 120 -12.16 -19.13 -16.75
CA ARG A 120 -11.66 -20.20 -15.88
C ARG A 120 -10.38 -19.81 -15.16
N ALA A 121 -9.44 -19.15 -15.84
CA ALA A 121 -8.21 -18.64 -15.25
C ALA A 121 -8.49 -17.57 -14.18
N THR A 122 -9.37 -16.62 -14.48
CA THR A 122 -9.82 -15.58 -13.55
C THR A 122 -10.47 -16.17 -12.30
N ASN A 123 -11.37 -17.13 -12.46
CA ASN A 123 -12.00 -17.82 -11.33
C ASN A 123 -10.96 -18.57 -10.49
N ARG A 124 -9.99 -19.24 -11.12
CA ARG A 124 -8.90 -19.90 -10.38
C ARG A 124 -8.09 -18.91 -9.56
N LEU A 125 -7.75 -17.76 -10.15
CA LEU A 125 -7.06 -16.69 -9.44
C LEU A 125 -7.86 -16.20 -8.22
N LEU A 126 -9.13 -15.85 -8.42
CA LEU A 126 -9.97 -15.26 -7.37
C LEU A 126 -10.27 -16.24 -6.22
N PHE A 127 -10.42 -17.53 -6.49
CA PHE A 127 -10.83 -18.52 -5.49
C PHE A 127 -9.69 -19.35 -4.89
N ARG A 128 -8.50 -19.36 -5.52
CA ARG A 128 -7.32 -20.10 -5.03
C ARG A 128 -6.05 -19.27 -5.03
N GLY A 129 -5.70 -18.66 -6.18
CA GLY A 129 -4.47 -17.87 -6.31
C GLY A 129 -4.42 -16.66 -5.38
N MET A 130 -5.58 -16.15 -4.96
CA MET A 130 -5.65 -15.02 -4.05
C MET A 130 -5.09 -15.35 -2.64
N ASP A 131 -5.31 -16.57 -2.16
CA ASP A 131 -4.73 -17.01 -0.88
C ASP A 131 -3.20 -17.12 -0.98
N GLU A 132 -2.69 -17.67 -2.08
CA GLU A 132 -1.24 -17.80 -2.32
C GLU A 132 -0.57 -16.41 -2.43
N ILE A 133 -1.20 -15.47 -3.15
CA ILE A 133 -0.74 -14.08 -3.24
C ILE A 133 -0.70 -13.42 -1.85
N CYS A 134 -1.76 -13.56 -1.07
CA CYS A 134 -1.83 -12.96 0.27
C CYS A 134 -0.82 -13.59 1.24
N ASP A 135 -0.58 -14.89 1.17
CA ASP A 135 0.39 -15.56 2.02
C ASP A 135 1.83 -15.18 1.64
N GLN A 136 2.13 -15.05 0.34
CA GLN A 136 3.43 -14.53 -0.11
C GLN A 136 3.62 -13.07 0.30
N ALA A 137 2.60 -12.23 0.13
CA ALA A 137 2.62 -10.84 0.56
C ALA A 137 2.88 -10.71 2.08
N TYR A 138 2.22 -11.55 2.88
CA TYR A 138 2.45 -11.59 4.32
C TYR A 138 3.90 -11.98 4.66
N THR A 139 4.45 -12.97 3.97
CA THR A 139 5.86 -13.38 4.12
C THR A 139 6.81 -12.23 3.78
N ASN A 140 6.57 -11.52 2.68
CA ASN A 140 7.38 -10.37 2.29
C ASN A 140 7.37 -9.29 3.38
N VAL A 141 6.19 -8.92 3.87
CA VAL A 141 6.07 -7.86 4.89
C VAL A 141 6.70 -8.26 6.21
N THR A 142 6.49 -9.51 6.67
CA THR A 142 7.06 -9.97 7.94
C THR A 142 8.59 -10.06 7.90
N ASN A 143 9.18 -10.27 6.73
CA ASN A 143 10.62 -10.24 6.54
C ASN A 143 11.16 -8.81 6.39
N SER A 144 10.41 -7.92 5.74
CA SER A 144 10.89 -6.58 5.36
C SER A 144 10.67 -5.54 6.44
N LEU A 145 9.51 -5.51 7.09
CA LEU A 145 9.16 -4.45 8.03
C LEU A 145 10.13 -4.34 9.22
N PRO A 146 10.60 -5.44 9.83
CA PRO A 146 11.63 -5.35 10.87
C PRO A 146 12.95 -4.75 10.35
N GLN A 147 13.35 -5.08 9.11
CA GLN A 147 14.55 -4.54 8.49
C GLN A 147 14.42 -3.05 8.21
N ILE A 148 13.25 -2.60 7.75
CA ILE A 148 12.93 -1.18 7.54
C ILE A 148 13.06 -0.42 8.86
N VAL A 149 12.44 -0.93 9.93
CA VAL A 149 12.49 -0.32 11.27
C VAL A 149 13.93 -0.25 11.78
N ALA A 150 14.67 -1.34 11.72
CA ALA A 150 16.07 -1.39 12.15
C ALA A 150 16.95 -0.41 11.37
N SER A 151 16.76 -0.32 10.05
CA SER A 151 17.51 0.58 9.18
C SER A 151 17.19 2.05 9.48
N ILE A 152 15.91 2.40 9.74
CA ILE A 152 15.51 3.73 10.16
C ILE A 152 16.12 4.08 11.52
N ARG A 153 16.09 3.15 12.50
CA ARG A 153 16.73 3.36 13.81
C ARG A 153 18.23 3.56 13.70
N ALA A 154 18.90 2.87 12.78
CA ALA A 154 20.32 3.08 12.53
C ALA A 154 20.63 4.46 11.92
N LEU A 155 19.74 4.98 11.08
CA LEU A 155 19.86 6.31 10.49
C LEU A 155 19.49 7.43 11.48
N ASN A 156 18.46 7.20 12.32
CA ASN A 156 17.90 8.18 13.23
C ASN A 156 17.34 7.48 14.48
N PRO A 157 18.17 7.32 15.54
CA PRO A 157 17.76 6.65 16.78
C PRO A 157 16.70 7.42 17.57
N ASP A 158 16.62 8.73 17.38
CA ASP A 158 15.76 9.61 18.17
C ASP A 158 14.36 9.80 17.56
N ALA A 159 14.17 9.41 16.28
CA ALA A 159 12.88 9.56 15.62
C ALA A 159 11.77 8.76 16.31
N LYS A 160 10.61 9.37 16.46
CA LYS A 160 9.37 8.64 16.81
C LYS A 160 8.87 7.90 15.58
N ILE A 161 8.97 6.56 15.56
CA ILE A 161 8.46 5.74 14.48
C ILE A 161 7.01 5.34 14.79
N VAL A 162 6.12 5.59 13.84
CA VAL A 162 4.69 5.30 13.92
C VAL A 162 4.32 4.28 12.86
N LEU A 163 3.92 3.08 13.25
CA LEU A 163 3.37 2.07 12.34
C LEU A 163 1.85 2.24 12.24
N LEU A 164 1.35 2.36 11.02
CA LEU A 164 -0.07 2.52 10.74
C LEU A 164 -0.70 1.19 10.35
N GLY A 165 -1.82 0.86 10.97
CA GLY A 165 -2.68 -0.23 10.52
C GLY A 165 -3.41 0.11 9.22
N TYR A 166 -4.08 -0.89 8.67
CA TYR A 166 -4.88 -0.78 7.44
C TYR A 166 -6.35 -1.00 7.70
N THR A 167 -7.20 -0.19 7.07
CA THR A 167 -8.57 -0.57 6.76
C THR A 167 -8.55 -1.45 5.52
N ASN A 168 -9.18 -2.63 5.56
CA ASN A 168 -9.28 -3.46 4.36
C ASN A 168 -10.15 -2.77 3.30
N PRO A 169 -9.60 -2.44 2.11
CA PRO A 169 -10.35 -1.76 1.06
C PRO A 169 -11.30 -2.70 0.30
N VAL A 170 -11.14 -4.03 0.44
CA VAL A 170 -11.93 -5.05 -0.29
C VAL A 170 -12.53 -6.07 0.68
N PRO A 171 -13.45 -5.67 1.57
CA PRO A 171 -13.95 -6.52 2.65
C PRO A 171 -14.77 -7.74 2.19
N LEU A 172 -15.17 -7.77 0.90
CA LEU A 172 -15.92 -8.88 0.33
C LEU A 172 -15.06 -10.11 -0.01
N LEU A 173 -13.73 -9.95 -0.07
CA LEU A 173 -12.81 -11.06 -0.38
C LEU A 173 -12.23 -11.65 0.91
N PRO A 174 -12.54 -12.92 1.24
CA PRO A 174 -12.08 -13.56 2.49
C PRO A 174 -10.55 -13.61 2.64
N ALA A 175 -9.80 -13.83 1.54
CA ALA A 175 -8.35 -13.82 1.55
C ALA A 175 -7.78 -12.47 2.03
N TRP A 176 -8.34 -11.37 1.52
CA TRP A 176 -7.97 -10.02 1.91
C TRP A 176 -8.30 -9.71 3.36
N ASN A 177 -9.46 -10.16 3.85
CA ASN A 177 -9.81 -10.02 5.27
C ASN A 177 -8.78 -10.70 6.16
N ARG A 178 -8.37 -11.93 5.82
CA ARG A 178 -7.34 -12.66 6.56
C ARG A 178 -5.99 -11.95 6.49
N TYR A 179 -5.60 -11.50 5.30
CA TYR A 179 -4.35 -10.81 5.07
C TYR A 179 -4.23 -9.54 5.93
N PHE A 180 -5.17 -8.60 5.80
CA PHE A 180 -5.13 -7.35 6.56
C PHE A 180 -5.24 -7.55 8.07
N SER A 181 -6.00 -8.55 8.51
CA SER A 181 -6.05 -8.91 9.94
C SER A 181 -4.70 -9.42 10.46
N LYS A 182 -4.01 -10.29 9.70
CA LYS A 182 -2.67 -10.78 10.04
C LYS A 182 -1.66 -9.63 10.02
N LEU A 183 -1.69 -8.79 8.97
CA LEU A 183 -0.80 -7.64 8.80
C LEU A 183 -0.91 -6.65 9.95
N ASN A 184 -2.13 -6.25 10.31
CA ASN A 184 -2.36 -5.32 11.41
C ASN A 184 -1.90 -5.89 12.75
N ARG A 185 -2.15 -7.17 13.01
CA ARG A 185 -1.66 -7.85 14.20
C ARG A 185 -0.13 -7.85 14.25
N PHE A 186 0.51 -8.27 13.15
CA PHE A 186 1.96 -8.29 13.06
C PHE A 186 2.58 -6.91 13.29
N ALA A 187 2.06 -5.86 12.63
CA ALA A 187 2.54 -4.49 12.80
C ALA A 187 2.38 -3.99 14.25
N LYS A 188 1.27 -4.35 14.91
CA LYS A 188 1.02 -4.03 16.32
C LYS A 188 2.00 -4.75 17.24
N ASP A 189 2.22 -6.04 17.01
CA ASP A 189 3.13 -6.86 17.82
C ASP A 189 4.58 -6.37 17.64
N LEU A 190 5.00 -6.09 16.40
CA LEU A 190 6.31 -5.50 16.13
C LEU A 190 6.48 -4.14 16.81
N ALA A 191 5.47 -3.27 16.76
CA ALA A 191 5.54 -2.00 17.43
C ALA A 191 5.74 -2.15 18.95
N ALA A 192 5.04 -3.09 19.56
CA ALA A 192 5.21 -3.38 20.98
C ALA A 192 6.60 -3.93 21.32
N GLN A 193 7.16 -4.79 20.46
CA GLN A 193 8.49 -5.39 20.65
C GLN A 193 9.61 -4.35 20.49
N GLU A 194 9.48 -3.46 19.51
CA GLU A 194 10.52 -2.48 19.14
C GLU A 194 10.32 -1.12 19.83
N GLY A 195 9.34 -0.98 20.72
CA GLY A 195 9.04 0.30 21.40
C GLY A 195 8.59 1.40 20.45
N LEU A 196 7.81 1.02 19.41
CA LEU A 196 7.25 1.96 18.42
C LEU A 196 5.81 2.32 18.78
N ILE A 197 5.31 3.35 18.13
CA ILE A 197 3.90 3.74 18.23
C ILE A 197 3.10 2.96 17.18
N TYR A 198 2.06 2.23 17.58
CA TYR A 198 1.10 1.64 16.65
C TYR A 198 -0.19 2.45 16.63
N VAL A 199 -0.65 2.83 15.45
CA VAL A 199 -1.92 3.54 15.24
C VAL A 199 -2.87 2.62 14.50
N ASP A 200 -3.91 2.18 15.17
CA ASP A 200 -4.96 1.37 14.56
C ASP A 200 -5.86 2.23 13.67
N ILE A 201 -6.09 1.75 12.45
CA ILE A 201 -6.97 2.39 11.46
C ILE A 201 -8.09 1.42 11.07
N PRO A 202 -9.00 1.07 12.00
CA PRO A 202 -9.99 0.02 11.76
C PRO A 202 -11.02 0.39 10.71
N ARG A 203 -11.30 1.68 10.60
CA ARG A 203 -12.26 2.22 9.62
C ARG A 203 -11.82 3.58 9.15
N THR A 204 -11.67 3.72 7.85
CA THR A 204 -11.51 5.02 7.21
C THR A 204 -12.40 5.12 6.00
N GLN A 205 -12.79 6.32 5.63
CA GLN A 205 -13.56 6.52 4.41
C GLN A 205 -12.65 6.34 3.21
N THR A 206 -12.94 5.32 2.40
CA THR A 206 -12.23 5.03 1.16
C THR A 206 -13.07 5.37 -0.06
N ALA A 207 -12.41 5.68 -1.15
CA ALA A 207 -13.00 5.75 -2.47
C ALA A 207 -13.18 4.34 -3.06
N ALA A 208 -13.79 4.25 -4.25
CA ALA A 208 -14.03 2.97 -4.91
C ALA A 208 -12.74 2.24 -5.33
N ASP A 209 -11.63 2.96 -5.43
CA ASP A 209 -10.28 2.42 -5.69
C ASP A 209 -9.55 1.93 -4.42
N GLY A 210 -10.23 1.97 -3.27
CA GLY A 210 -9.69 1.55 -1.98
C GLY A 210 -8.78 2.57 -1.28
N HIS A 211 -8.42 3.69 -1.92
CA HIS A 211 -7.61 4.72 -1.29
C HIS A 211 -8.45 5.60 -0.35
N PRO A 212 -7.86 6.13 0.74
CA PRO A 212 -8.56 7.06 1.61
C PRO A 212 -9.00 8.31 0.86
N THR A 213 -10.24 8.75 1.09
CA THR A 213 -10.72 10.06 0.64
C THR A 213 -10.03 11.19 1.43
N VAL A 214 -10.29 12.45 1.05
CA VAL A 214 -9.81 13.61 1.84
C VAL A 214 -10.24 13.51 3.31
N LYS A 215 -11.47 13.04 3.58
CA LYS A 215 -11.95 12.80 4.97
C LYS A 215 -11.22 11.64 5.61
N GLY A 216 -10.93 10.57 4.85
CA GLY A 216 -10.14 9.44 5.31
C GLY A 216 -8.72 9.86 5.70
N HIS A 217 -8.03 10.65 4.87
CA HIS A 217 -6.71 11.19 5.21
C HIS A 217 -6.73 12.08 6.45
N LYS A 218 -7.74 12.95 6.60
CA LYS A 218 -7.90 13.77 7.81
C LYS A 218 -8.09 12.91 9.06
N TYR A 219 -8.89 11.84 8.96
CA TYR A 219 -9.06 10.90 10.05
C TYR A 219 -7.74 10.23 10.43
N ILE A 220 -6.99 9.69 9.46
CA ILE A 220 -5.68 9.06 9.70
C ILE A 220 -4.72 10.05 10.38
N ALA A 221 -4.62 11.27 9.86
CA ALA A 221 -3.78 12.31 10.44
C ALA A 221 -4.16 12.63 11.90
N GLN A 222 -5.46 12.67 12.22
CA GLN A 222 -5.92 12.88 13.58
C GLN A 222 -5.56 11.72 14.52
N GLN A 223 -5.64 10.48 14.02
CA GLN A 223 -5.24 9.30 14.82
C GLN A 223 -3.72 9.33 15.12
N ILE A 224 -2.91 9.72 14.15
CA ILE A 224 -1.46 9.90 14.36
C ILE A 224 -1.22 10.97 15.40
N LEU A 225 -1.85 12.15 15.25
CA LEU A 225 -1.69 13.25 16.21
C LEU A 225 -2.06 12.85 17.64
N ASN A 226 -3.13 12.11 17.82
CA ASN A 226 -3.55 11.63 19.15
C ASN A 226 -2.56 10.64 19.76
N ALA A 227 -1.86 9.87 18.93
CA ALA A 227 -0.94 8.84 19.42
C ALA A 227 0.47 9.36 19.75
N ILE A 228 0.87 10.49 19.19
CA ILE A 228 2.22 11.08 19.40
C ILE A 228 2.26 12.15 20.50
N GLN A 229 1.11 12.59 20.99
CA GLN A 229 0.97 13.50 22.13
C GLN A 229 1.20 12.78 23.45
#